data_1111d8f4e4e568a23144b3cd9d2894c8
#
_entry.id   1111d8f4e4e568a23144b3cd9d2894c8
#
_cell.length_a   1.000
_cell.length_b   1.000
_cell.length_c   1.000
_cell.angle_alpha   90.00
_cell.angle_beta   90.00
_cell.angle_gamma   90.00
#
_symmetry.space_group_name_H-M   'P 1'
#
loop_
_entity.id
_entity.type
_entity.pdbx_description
1 polymer ?
#
loop_
_entity_poly.entity_id
_entity_poly.type
_entity_poly.pdbx_seq_one_letter_code
_entity_poly.pdbx_strand_id
1 'polypeptide(L)'
;TTCRRQRQMCIRDRPMLAHKAEEDGVAAVEIMNGEAGHVDYNLVPGIIYTAPEVAVIGKTEEELKAARISYNKGTFPLMANSRAKAISHTDGMVKILSDKSTDKILGAHMIGHEAGTVIHELSIAMGFGASSEDVARICHGHPTVNEAIKEAALATYSKAIHF
;
A
#
# COMPACT_ATOMS: atom_id res chain seq x y z
N THR A 1 20.07 -26.04 11.51
CA THR A 1 19.56 -26.56 10.29
C THR A 1 18.30 -25.81 9.89
N THR A 2 17.77 -25.99 8.70
CA THR A 2 16.69 -25.20 8.06
C THR A 2 15.47 -24.98 8.96
N CYS A 3 15.02 -26.01 9.70
CA CYS A 3 13.90 -25.93 10.65
C CYS A 3 14.09 -24.91 11.79
N ARG A 4 15.32 -24.69 12.24
CA ARG A 4 15.62 -23.76 13.34
C ARG A 4 15.55 -22.31 12.87
N ARG A 5 16.00 -22.04 11.63
CA ARG A 5 15.89 -20.72 11.00
C ARG A 5 14.44 -20.34 10.69
N GLN A 6 13.66 -21.29 10.16
CA GLN A 6 12.22 -21.09 9.96
C GLN A 6 11.47 -20.84 11.27
N ARG A 7 11.81 -21.54 12.37
CA ARG A 7 11.21 -21.28 13.69
C ARG A 7 11.57 -19.89 14.22
N GLN A 8 12.77 -19.39 14.00
CA GLN A 8 13.15 -18.04 14.42
C GLN A 8 12.38 -16.98 13.63
N MET A 9 12.19 -17.15 12.32
CA MET A 9 11.30 -16.29 11.52
C MET A 9 9.85 -16.37 12.02
N CYS A 10 9.33 -17.58 12.31
CA CYS A 10 7.95 -17.78 12.77
C CYS A 10 7.65 -17.25 14.17
N ILE A 11 8.64 -17.20 15.07
CA ILE A 11 8.43 -16.84 16.48
C ILE A 11 8.48 -15.33 16.68
N ARG A 12 9.30 -14.62 15.90
CA ARG A 12 9.56 -13.19 16.11
C ARG A 12 8.75 -12.27 15.20
N ASP A 13 8.37 -12.75 14.03
CA ASP A 13 7.99 -11.86 12.96
C ASP A 13 6.61 -12.15 12.42
N ARG A 14 5.67 -11.36 12.85
CA ARG A 14 4.37 -11.25 12.19
C ARG A 14 4.31 -9.90 11.47
N PRO A 15 4.00 -9.88 10.17
CA PRO A 15 3.75 -11.01 9.26
C PRO A 15 5.05 -11.73 8.80
N MET A 16 4.94 -13.03 8.45
CA MET A 16 6.03 -13.84 7.91
C MET A 16 6.19 -13.58 6.42
N LEU A 17 6.91 -12.54 6.06
CA LEU A 17 7.12 -12.10 4.69
C LEU A 17 8.62 -12.09 4.37
N ALA A 18 8.98 -12.60 3.17
CA ALA A 18 10.37 -12.67 2.72
C ALA A 18 11.01 -11.28 2.66
N HIS A 19 10.36 -10.33 2.00
CA HIS A 19 10.84 -8.95 1.87
C HIS A 19 11.00 -8.24 3.23
N LYS A 20 10.10 -8.50 4.21
CA LYS A 20 10.28 -8.00 5.58
C LYS A 20 11.53 -8.59 6.23
N ALA A 21 11.78 -9.89 6.04
CA ALA A 21 12.95 -10.56 6.62
C ALA A 21 14.27 -10.08 5.97
N GLU A 22 14.24 -9.69 4.71
CA GLU A 22 15.38 -9.08 4.02
C GLU A 22 15.72 -7.72 4.63
N GLU A 23 14.74 -6.83 4.79
CA GLU A 23 14.93 -5.52 5.44
C GLU A 23 15.39 -5.66 6.90
N ASP A 24 14.78 -6.58 7.67
CA ASP A 24 15.20 -6.87 9.04
C ASP A 24 16.66 -7.37 9.09
N GLY A 25 17.08 -8.15 8.09
CA GLY A 25 18.45 -8.65 7.97
C GLY A 25 19.46 -7.52 7.73
N VAL A 26 19.14 -6.59 6.83
CA VAL A 26 19.96 -5.40 6.57
C VAL A 26 20.07 -4.55 7.82
N ALA A 27 18.93 -4.17 8.43
CA ALA A 27 18.92 -3.35 9.64
C ALA A 27 19.69 -4.01 10.82
N ALA A 28 19.59 -5.33 10.96
CA ALA A 28 20.34 -6.04 11.99
C ALA A 28 21.86 -5.97 11.80
N VAL A 29 22.33 -6.06 10.54
CA VAL A 29 23.77 -5.93 10.21
C VAL A 29 24.24 -4.50 10.43
N GLU A 30 23.48 -3.50 10.03
CA GLU A 30 23.77 -2.07 10.27
C GLU A 30 23.91 -1.80 11.77
N ILE A 31 22.97 -2.29 12.61
CA ILE A 31 23.05 -2.15 14.06
C ILE A 31 24.31 -2.83 14.62
N MET A 32 24.64 -4.04 14.15
CA MET A 32 25.87 -4.74 14.59
C MET A 32 27.13 -3.98 14.19
N ASN A 33 27.08 -3.22 13.09
CA ASN A 33 28.19 -2.37 12.64
C ASN A 33 28.23 -0.98 13.32
N GLY A 34 27.32 -0.69 14.23
CA GLY A 34 27.23 0.58 14.95
C GLY A 34 26.47 1.68 14.22
N GLU A 35 25.74 1.32 13.16
CA GLU A 35 24.90 2.23 12.38
C GLU A 35 23.45 2.22 12.89
N ALA A 36 22.65 3.18 12.46
CA ALA A 36 21.23 3.27 12.84
C ALA A 36 20.34 2.46 11.90
N GLY A 37 20.35 1.14 12.03
CA GLY A 37 19.45 0.26 11.27
C GLY A 37 17.98 0.49 11.67
N HIS A 38 17.10 0.70 10.69
CA HIS A 38 15.68 0.95 10.93
C HIS A 38 14.79 0.33 9.85
N VAL A 39 13.68 -0.28 10.27
CA VAL A 39 12.62 -0.74 9.36
C VAL A 39 11.30 -0.15 9.82
N ASP A 40 10.62 0.58 8.92
CA ASP A 40 9.24 1.03 9.20
C ASP A 40 8.25 -0.07 8.85
N TYR A 41 7.80 -0.79 9.87
CA TYR A 41 6.84 -1.88 9.71
C TYR A 41 5.45 -1.47 9.22
N ASN A 42 5.10 -0.17 9.24
CA ASN A 42 3.86 0.31 8.63
C ASN A 42 3.97 0.38 7.10
N LEU A 43 5.20 0.34 6.56
CA LEU A 43 5.48 0.41 5.13
C LEU A 43 5.81 -0.95 4.50
N VAL A 44 5.66 -2.04 5.25
CA VAL A 44 5.82 -3.40 4.72
C VAL A 44 4.53 -3.81 4.01
N PRO A 45 4.52 -3.97 2.67
CA PRO A 45 3.31 -4.34 1.96
C PRO A 45 2.95 -5.81 2.19
N GLY A 46 1.67 -6.10 2.37
CA GLY A 46 1.13 -7.46 2.35
C GLY A 46 0.55 -7.77 0.98
N ILE A 47 0.93 -8.89 0.38
CA ILE A 47 0.47 -9.28 -0.96
C ILE A 47 -0.05 -10.71 -0.93
N ILE A 48 -1.22 -10.93 -1.56
CA ILE A 48 -1.81 -12.24 -1.78
C ILE A 48 -1.90 -12.45 -3.30
N TYR A 49 -1.14 -13.42 -3.79
CA TYR A 49 -1.01 -13.73 -5.24
C TYR A 49 -2.15 -14.61 -5.74
N THR A 50 -3.36 -14.13 -5.58
CA THR A 50 -4.57 -14.71 -6.17
C THR A 50 -4.88 -14.09 -7.54
N ALA A 51 -5.94 -14.49 -8.20
CA ALA A 51 -6.46 -13.83 -9.39
C ALA A 51 -7.93 -13.43 -9.15
N PRO A 52 -8.19 -12.13 -8.92
CA PRO A 52 -7.27 -10.99 -8.84
C PRO A 52 -6.34 -11.01 -7.59
N GLU A 53 -5.21 -10.33 -7.67
CA GLU A 53 -4.29 -10.13 -6.54
C GLU A 53 -4.91 -9.20 -5.49
N VAL A 54 -4.47 -9.37 -4.22
CA VAL A 54 -4.78 -8.43 -3.14
C VAL A 54 -3.48 -7.85 -2.60
N ALA A 55 -3.39 -6.55 -2.49
CA ALA A 55 -2.26 -5.85 -1.90
C ALA A 55 -2.72 -4.82 -0.87
N VAL A 56 -1.98 -4.73 0.23
CA VAL A 56 -2.27 -3.81 1.33
C VAL A 56 -0.99 -3.17 1.84
N ILE A 57 -1.08 -1.92 2.29
CA ILE A 57 0.01 -1.23 3.00
C ILE A 57 -0.57 -0.28 4.02
N GLY A 58 0.13 -0.10 5.14
CA GLY A 58 -0.31 0.78 6.22
C GLY A 58 -1.49 0.23 7.00
N LYS A 59 -2.37 1.11 7.44
CA LYS A 59 -3.46 0.78 8.37
C LYS A 59 -4.76 0.47 7.67
N THR A 60 -5.53 -0.44 8.27
CA THR A 60 -6.91 -0.73 7.86
C THR A 60 -7.92 0.25 8.50
N GLU A 61 -9.14 0.27 7.98
CA GLU A 61 -10.23 1.06 8.58
C GLU A 61 -10.54 0.61 10.01
N GLU A 62 -10.44 -0.70 10.27
CA GLU A 62 -10.67 -1.29 11.58
C GLU A 62 -9.63 -0.81 12.60
N GLU A 63 -8.34 -0.80 12.20
CA GLU A 63 -7.26 -0.31 13.05
C GLU A 63 -7.39 1.19 13.32
N LEU A 64 -7.74 2.00 12.32
CA LEU A 64 -7.96 3.43 12.48
C LEU A 64 -9.14 3.72 13.42
N LYS A 65 -10.24 2.98 13.27
CA LYS A 65 -11.40 3.08 14.18
C LYS A 65 -11.04 2.68 15.60
N ALA A 66 -10.31 1.57 15.79
CA ALA A 66 -9.86 1.12 17.11
C ALA A 66 -8.93 2.15 17.77
N ALA A 67 -8.05 2.79 16.99
CA ALA A 67 -7.16 3.85 17.44
C ALA A 67 -7.86 5.23 17.58
N ARG A 68 -9.13 5.35 17.22
CA ARG A 68 -9.92 6.60 17.20
C ARG A 68 -9.28 7.69 16.33
N ILE A 69 -8.62 7.29 15.24
CA ILE A 69 -8.04 8.21 14.26
C ILE A 69 -9.13 8.56 13.24
N SER A 70 -9.39 9.84 13.06
CA SER A 70 -10.31 10.34 12.04
C SER A 70 -9.64 10.31 10.67
N TYR A 71 -10.30 9.75 9.67
CA TYR A 71 -9.76 9.59 8.33
C TYR A 71 -10.77 9.94 7.24
N ASN A 72 -10.25 10.31 6.08
CA ASN A 72 -11.00 10.35 4.82
C ASN A 72 -10.76 9.04 4.08
N LYS A 73 -11.74 8.60 3.29
CA LYS A 73 -11.65 7.41 2.47
C LYS A 73 -11.97 7.74 1.02
N GLY A 74 -11.06 7.40 0.13
CA GLY A 74 -11.29 7.42 -1.30
C GLY A 74 -11.24 6.01 -1.88
N THR A 75 -12.14 5.72 -2.80
CA THR A 75 -12.21 4.43 -3.49
C THR A 75 -12.42 4.65 -4.97
N PHE A 76 -11.81 3.80 -5.80
CA PHE A 76 -12.01 3.82 -7.24
C PHE A 76 -12.09 2.39 -7.79
N PRO A 77 -13.18 2.00 -8.47
CA PRO A 77 -13.33 0.67 -9.03
C PRO A 77 -12.54 0.53 -10.34
N LEU A 78 -11.87 -0.60 -10.55
CA LEU A 78 -11.11 -0.85 -11.76
C LEU A 78 -11.98 -0.92 -13.02
N MET A 79 -13.26 -1.22 -12.89
CA MET A 79 -14.20 -1.15 -14.00
C MET A 79 -14.32 0.25 -14.64
N ALA A 80 -13.93 1.30 -13.93
CA ALA A 80 -13.88 2.66 -14.46
C ALA A 80 -12.52 3.02 -15.09
N ASN A 81 -11.47 2.20 -14.86
CA ASN A 81 -10.13 2.46 -15.37
C ASN A 81 -9.97 2.04 -16.84
N SER A 82 -9.41 2.92 -17.66
CA SER A 82 -9.23 2.70 -19.11
C SER A 82 -8.33 1.53 -19.45
N ARG A 83 -7.20 1.39 -18.73
CA ARG A 83 -6.26 0.28 -18.97
C ARG A 83 -6.85 -1.06 -18.54
N ALA A 84 -7.54 -1.12 -17.40
CA ALA A 84 -8.22 -2.32 -16.93
C ALA A 84 -9.25 -2.81 -17.95
N LYS A 85 -10.02 -1.88 -18.55
CA LYS A 85 -10.94 -2.21 -19.66
C LYS A 85 -10.21 -2.74 -20.89
N ALA A 86 -9.12 -2.10 -21.30
CA ALA A 86 -8.37 -2.48 -22.49
C ALA A 86 -7.76 -3.90 -22.39
N ILE A 87 -7.39 -4.33 -21.19
CA ILE A 87 -6.82 -5.67 -20.96
C ILE A 87 -7.84 -6.67 -20.38
N SER A 88 -9.12 -6.28 -20.28
CA SER A 88 -10.22 -7.12 -19.75
C SER A 88 -10.01 -7.59 -18.30
N HIS A 89 -9.33 -6.80 -17.47
CA HIS A 89 -9.10 -7.04 -16.05
C HIS A 89 -9.76 -5.96 -15.19
N THR A 90 -11.09 -5.91 -15.22
CA THR A 90 -11.89 -4.86 -14.59
C THR A 90 -12.32 -5.17 -13.16
N ASP A 91 -12.07 -6.38 -12.68
CA ASP A 91 -12.45 -6.80 -11.33
C ASP A 91 -11.52 -6.19 -10.29
N GLY A 92 -12.12 -5.49 -9.32
CA GLY A 92 -11.39 -4.94 -8.20
C GLY A 92 -11.54 -3.45 -8.02
N MET A 93 -10.71 -2.92 -7.10
CA MET A 93 -10.73 -1.52 -6.71
C MET A 93 -9.43 -1.10 -6.02
N VAL A 94 -9.21 0.20 -5.98
CA VAL A 94 -8.21 0.84 -5.10
C VAL A 94 -8.95 1.58 -3.98
N LYS A 95 -8.42 1.49 -2.75
CA LYS A 95 -8.90 2.25 -1.60
C LYS A 95 -7.70 2.95 -0.93
N ILE A 96 -7.84 4.23 -0.65
CA ILE A 96 -6.87 5.05 0.10
C ILE A 96 -7.55 5.61 1.34
N LEU A 97 -6.81 5.59 2.46
CA LEU A 97 -7.19 6.17 3.74
C LEU A 97 -6.19 7.28 4.07
N SER A 98 -6.66 8.52 4.25
CA SER A 98 -5.82 9.65 4.64
C SER A 98 -6.28 10.26 5.96
N ASP A 99 -5.36 10.80 6.73
CA ASP A 99 -5.66 11.50 7.97
C ASP A 99 -6.54 12.73 7.70
N LYS A 100 -7.61 12.89 8.45
CA LYS A 100 -8.59 13.95 8.21
C LYS A 100 -8.04 15.37 8.42
N SER A 101 -7.02 15.51 9.26
CA SER A 101 -6.44 16.80 9.63
C SER A 101 -5.23 17.20 8.81
N THR A 102 -4.38 16.21 8.47
CA THR A 102 -3.09 16.44 7.79
C THR A 102 -3.08 15.97 6.34
N ASP A 103 -4.10 15.20 5.95
CA ASP A 103 -4.20 14.50 4.67
C ASP A 103 -3.10 13.44 4.40
N LYS A 104 -2.22 13.18 5.37
CA LYS A 104 -1.20 12.16 5.23
C LYS A 104 -1.84 10.80 4.95
N ILE A 105 -1.31 10.06 3.97
CA ILE A 105 -1.79 8.71 3.67
C ILE A 105 -1.46 7.77 4.83
N LEU A 106 -2.47 7.13 5.39
CA LEU A 106 -2.39 6.22 6.53
C LEU A 106 -2.42 4.76 6.12
N GLY A 107 -3.02 4.47 4.99
CA GLY A 107 -3.10 3.11 4.46
C GLY A 107 -3.73 3.05 3.09
N ALA A 108 -3.41 1.99 2.37
CA ALA A 108 -3.96 1.74 1.05
C ALA A 108 -4.19 0.24 0.82
N HIS A 109 -5.21 -0.06 0.06
CA HIS A 109 -5.63 -1.43 -0.22
C HIS A 109 -6.04 -1.51 -1.68
N MET A 110 -5.60 -2.56 -2.34
CA MET A 110 -5.96 -2.82 -3.73
C MET A 110 -6.35 -4.28 -3.91
N ILE A 111 -7.39 -4.52 -4.69
CA ILE A 111 -7.68 -5.81 -5.28
C ILE A 111 -7.75 -5.60 -6.79
N GLY A 112 -7.03 -6.43 -7.57
CA GLY A 112 -7.00 -6.29 -9.02
C GLY A 112 -5.80 -6.94 -9.66
N HIS A 113 -5.74 -6.81 -10.98
CA HIS A 113 -4.59 -7.28 -11.77
C HIS A 113 -3.32 -6.51 -11.37
N GLU A 114 -2.24 -7.23 -11.11
CA GLU A 114 -0.94 -6.67 -10.69
C GLU A 114 -0.99 -5.77 -9.44
N ALA A 115 -1.96 -5.99 -8.56
CA ALA A 115 -2.10 -5.18 -7.34
C ALA A 115 -0.80 -5.16 -6.51
N GLY A 116 -0.08 -6.30 -6.46
CA GLY A 116 1.20 -6.41 -5.77
C GLY A 116 2.31 -5.54 -6.36
N THR A 117 2.27 -5.26 -7.65
CA THR A 117 3.21 -4.35 -8.31
C THR A 117 2.76 -2.89 -8.13
N VAL A 118 1.50 -2.61 -8.35
CA VAL A 118 0.94 -1.25 -8.36
C VAL A 118 0.97 -0.60 -6.97
N ILE A 119 0.78 -1.38 -5.89
CA ILE A 119 0.77 -0.87 -4.51
C ILE A 119 2.08 -0.16 -4.11
N HIS A 120 3.21 -0.48 -4.76
CA HIS A 120 4.52 0.11 -4.43
C HIS A 120 4.61 1.62 -4.70
N GLU A 121 3.80 2.15 -5.61
CA GLU A 121 3.67 3.60 -5.78
C GLU A 121 3.23 4.26 -4.45
N LEU A 122 2.23 3.69 -3.78
CA LEU A 122 1.77 4.18 -2.50
C LEU A 122 2.75 3.87 -1.36
N SER A 123 3.51 2.76 -1.45
CA SER A 123 4.58 2.47 -0.50
C SER A 123 5.64 3.58 -0.49
N ILE A 124 6.08 4.01 -1.68
CA ILE A 124 7.04 5.11 -1.83
C ILE A 124 6.44 6.43 -1.35
N ALA A 125 5.22 6.76 -1.78
CA ALA A 125 4.54 7.97 -1.37
C ALA A 125 4.41 8.06 0.17
N MET A 126 3.96 6.98 0.81
CA MET A 126 3.85 6.89 2.27
C MET A 126 5.21 7.00 2.96
N GLY A 127 6.26 6.40 2.40
CA GLY A 127 7.63 6.47 2.93
C GLY A 127 8.17 7.90 2.98
N PHE A 128 7.80 8.73 2.02
CA PHE A 128 8.11 10.17 2.00
C PHE A 128 7.08 11.02 2.74
N GLY A 129 6.06 10.42 3.34
CA GLY A 129 5.04 11.14 4.13
C GLY A 129 4.05 11.94 3.28
N ALA A 130 3.82 11.51 2.04
CA ALA A 130 2.92 12.19 1.11
C ALA A 130 1.48 12.27 1.64
N SER A 131 0.80 13.34 1.24
CA SER A 131 -0.64 13.49 1.38
C SER A 131 -1.37 12.81 0.22
N SER A 132 -2.67 12.59 0.36
CA SER A 132 -3.48 12.11 -0.77
C SER A 132 -3.57 13.18 -1.87
N GLU A 133 -3.49 14.46 -1.54
CA GLU A 133 -3.43 15.55 -2.52
C GLU A 133 -2.14 15.49 -3.35
N ASP A 134 -0.98 15.18 -2.76
CA ASP A 134 0.28 15.03 -3.50
C ASP A 134 0.14 13.96 -4.59
N VAL A 135 -0.36 12.78 -4.25
CA VAL A 135 -0.60 11.69 -5.20
C VAL A 135 -1.62 12.10 -6.28
N ALA A 136 -2.71 12.76 -5.88
CA ALA A 136 -3.76 13.23 -6.79
C ALA A 136 -3.25 14.25 -7.83
N ARG A 137 -2.24 15.06 -7.49
CA ARG A 137 -1.70 16.11 -8.36
C ARG A 137 -0.57 15.64 -9.27
N ILE A 138 0.04 14.50 -9.00
CA ILE A 138 1.07 13.93 -9.89
C ILE A 138 0.43 13.46 -11.19
N CYS A 139 1.12 13.73 -12.32
CA CYS A 139 0.70 13.24 -13.62
C CYS A 139 0.94 11.72 -13.71
N HIS A 140 -0.10 10.97 -13.96
CA HIS A 140 -0.02 9.53 -14.24
C HIS A 140 -0.07 9.29 -15.76
N GLY A 141 0.68 8.29 -16.20
CA GLY A 141 0.67 7.90 -17.62
C GLY A 141 -0.69 7.34 -18.03
N HIS A 142 -1.17 7.71 -19.22
CA HIS A 142 -2.42 7.20 -19.78
C HIS A 142 -2.17 6.33 -21.03
N PRO A 143 -2.80 5.14 -21.15
CA PRO A 143 -3.63 4.45 -20.13
C PRO A 143 -2.78 3.54 -19.23
N THR A 144 -2.94 3.65 -17.92
CA THR A 144 -2.31 2.78 -16.93
C THR A 144 -3.28 2.37 -15.84
N VAL A 145 -2.98 1.25 -15.13
CA VAL A 145 -3.74 0.86 -13.94
C VAL A 145 -3.50 1.85 -12.80
N ASN A 146 -2.32 2.47 -12.75
CA ASN A 146 -1.94 3.45 -11.72
C ASN A 146 -2.84 4.69 -11.68
N GLU A 147 -3.51 5.05 -12.78
CA GLU A 147 -4.52 6.11 -12.76
C GLU A 147 -5.66 5.82 -11.76
N ALA A 148 -5.91 4.54 -11.42
CA ALA A 148 -6.86 4.18 -10.37
C ALA A 148 -6.40 4.64 -8.98
N ILE A 149 -5.09 4.72 -8.73
CA ILE A 149 -4.52 5.30 -7.50
C ILE A 149 -4.82 6.79 -7.45
N LYS A 150 -4.55 7.51 -8.53
CA LYS A 150 -4.87 8.94 -8.64
C LYS A 150 -6.35 9.23 -8.38
N GLU A 151 -7.22 8.47 -9.02
CA GLU A 151 -8.67 8.61 -8.85
C GLU A 151 -9.12 8.31 -7.41
N ALA A 152 -8.56 7.26 -6.79
CA ALA A 152 -8.83 6.96 -5.39
C ALA A 152 -8.31 8.06 -4.45
N ALA A 153 -7.17 8.68 -4.77
CA ALA A 153 -6.65 9.83 -4.03
C ALA A 153 -7.57 11.05 -4.19
N LEU A 154 -8.04 11.37 -5.40
CA LEU A 154 -9.04 12.41 -5.64
C LEU A 154 -10.35 12.13 -4.91
N ALA A 155 -10.77 10.87 -4.82
CA ALA A 155 -11.99 10.48 -4.15
C ALA A 155 -11.96 10.74 -2.64
N THR A 156 -10.80 10.87 -2.00
CA THR A 156 -10.70 11.27 -0.58
C THR A 156 -11.29 12.67 -0.33
N TYR A 157 -11.35 13.51 -1.38
CA TYR A 157 -11.94 14.86 -1.39
C TYR A 157 -13.28 14.92 -2.14
N SER A 158 -13.85 13.80 -2.52
CA SER A 158 -15.03 13.74 -3.40
C SER A 158 -14.81 14.42 -4.76
N LYS A 159 -13.60 14.30 -5.32
CA LYS A 159 -13.18 14.94 -6.59
C LYS A 159 -12.76 13.93 -7.66
N ALA A 160 -13.07 12.65 -7.51
CA ALA A 160 -12.84 11.68 -8.59
C ALA A 160 -13.46 12.16 -9.89
N ILE A 161 -12.75 11.96 -11.02
CA ILE A 161 -13.14 12.54 -12.33
C ILE A 161 -13.98 11.53 -13.12
N HIS A 162 -13.63 10.24 -13.02
CA HIS A 162 -14.20 9.21 -13.89
C HIS A 162 -15.20 8.27 -13.19
N PHE A 163 -15.51 8.55 -11.93
CA PHE A 163 -16.47 7.73 -11.17
C PHE A 163 -17.13 8.54 -10.05
#